data_7d806b30c299c6f64946fa9d35f2181c
#
_entry.id   7d806b30c299c6f64946fa9d35f2181c
#
_cell.length_a   1.000
_cell.length_b   1.000
_cell.length_c   1.000
_cell.angle_alpha   90.00
_cell.angle_beta   90.00
_cell.angle_gamma   90.00
#
_symmetry.space_group_name_H-M   'P 1'
#
loop_
_entity.id
_entity.type
_entity.pdbx_description
1 polymer ?
#
loop_
_entity_poly.entity_id
_entity_poly.type
_entity_poly.pdbx_seq_one_letter_code
_entity_poly.pdbx_strand_id
1 'polypeptide(L)'
;MAKQLLREYYELCDGGICQDLLTEDEKKQMSEGTAFFMTGKLQEANCRNGNGREYPIDILEREIKNYEKLVREKRALGELDHPESSVINLQNCSHLVTDIWMEGKKVMGKIEVLPTPSGRILETLVKSGVPCGISSRGMGSVREQNGITLVEDDFQLIC
;
A
#
# COMPACT_ATOMS: atom_id res chain seq x y z
N MET A 1 -22.85 2.91 -12.22
CA MET A 1 -22.85 1.96 -11.09
C MET A 1 -22.48 2.67 -9.79
N ALA A 2 -22.96 2.16 -8.67
CA ALA A 2 -22.63 2.76 -7.37
C ALA A 2 -21.17 2.50 -7.01
N LYS A 3 -20.52 3.48 -6.38
CA LYS A 3 -19.18 3.31 -5.84
C LYS A 3 -19.22 2.36 -4.66
N GLN A 4 -18.21 1.52 -4.56
CA GLN A 4 -18.07 0.58 -3.46
C GLN A 4 -16.63 0.61 -2.93
N LEU A 5 -16.42 0.09 -1.75
CA LEU A 5 -15.09 -0.02 -1.16
C LEU A 5 -14.35 -1.17 -1.85
N LEU A 6 -13.20 -0.85 -2.43
CA LEU A 6 -12.33 -1.82 -3.09
C LEU A 6 -11.08 -2.03 -2.23
N ARG A 7 -10.87 -3.26 -1.79
CA ARG A 7 -9.71 -3.65 -0.99
C ARG A 7 -8.92 -4.70 -1.76
N GLU A 8 -7.64 -4.41 -1.97
CA GLU A 8 -6.73 -5.33 -2.67
C GLU A 8 -5.57 -5.67 -1.75
N TYR A 9 -5.05 -6.88 -1.87
CA TYR A 9 -3.96 -7.39 -1.07
C TYR A 9 -2.80 -7.80 -1.99
N TYR A 10 -1.59 -7.39 -1.60
CA TYR A 10 -0.36 -7.75 -2.30
C TYR A 10 0.71 -8.17 -1.31
N GLU A 11 1.58 -9.08 -1.74
CA GLU A 11 2.73 -9.48 -0.93
C GLU A 11 3.88 -8.52 -1.17
N LEU A 12 4.53 -8.12 -0.10
CA LEU A 12 5.77 -7.35 -0.16
C LEU A 12 6.93 -8.28 -0.50
N CYS A 13 8.14 -7.74 -0.58
CA CYS A 13 9.35 -8.55 -0.77
C CYS A 13 9.51 -9.53 0.41
N ASP A 14 10.32 -10.57 0.22
CA ASP A 14 10.62 -11.56 1.25
C ASP A 14 11.02 -10.87 2.56
N GLY A 15 10.33 -11.23 3.64
CA GLY A 15 10.51 -10.57 4.93
C GLY A 15 10.00 -9.13 4.97
N GLY A 16 9.25 -8.69 3.94
CA GLY A 16 8.69 -7.34 3.88
C GLY A 16 9.70 -6.26 3.48
N ILE A 17 10.92 -6.63 3.11
CA ILE A 17 11.98 -5.66 2.83
C ILE A 17 12.74 -6.03 1.56
N CYS A 18 12.66 -5.16 0.55
CA CYS A 18 13.56 -5.23 -0.61
C CYS A 18 14.74 -4.34 -0.29
N GLN A 19 15.88 -4.93 0.04
CA GLN A 19 17.08 -4.19 0.46
C GLN A 19 17.55 -3.16 -0.58
N ASP A 20 17.36 -3.48 -1.86
CA ASP A 20 17.76 -2.60 -2.96
C ASP A 20 16.98 -1.29 -3.00
N LEU A 21 15.81 -1.23 -2.38
CA LEU A 21 14.96 -0.03 -2.34
C LEU A 21 15.28 0.88 -1.16
N LEU A 22 16.13 0.44 -0.23
CA LEU A 22 16.53 1.24 0.93
C LEU A 22 17.77 2.04 0.63
N THR A 23 17.81 3.29 1.12
CA THR A 23 19.03 4.10 1.11
C THR A 23 19.98 3.60 2.18
N GLU A 24 21.27 3.97 2.08
CA GLU A 24 22.25 3.60 3.11
C GLU A 24 21.90 4.20 4.48
N ASP A 25 21.35 5.41 4.49
CA ASP A 25 20.89 6.04 5.73
C ASP A 25 19.73 5.29 6.37
N GLU A 26 18.77 4.84 5.55
CA GLU A 26 17.65 4.05 6.03
C GLU A 26 18.11 2.70 6.59
N LYS A 27 19.04 2.02 5.92
CA LYS A 27 19.65 0.78 6.42
C LYS A 27 20.34 1.01 7.76
N LYS A 28 21.05 2.13 7.90
CA LYS A 28 21.71 2.49 9.14
C LYS A 28 20.70 2.71 10.26
N GLN A 29 19.64 3.46 10.00
CA GLN A 29 18.58 3.69 10.97
C GLN A 29 17.94 2.38 11.44
N MET A 30 17.73 1.43 10.52
CA MET A 30 17.18 0.12 10.87
C MET A 30 18.16 -0.68 11.74
N SER A 31 19.45 -0.65 11.43
CA SER A 31 20.47 -1.37 12.22
C SER A 31 20.64 -0.77 13.61
N GLU A 32 20.44 0.53 13.76
CA GLU A 32 20.51 1.24 15.04
C GLU A 32 19.20 1.17 15.84
N GLY A 33 18.11 0.64 15.23
CA GLY A 33 16.81 0.55 15.87
C GLY A 33 16.06 1.88 15.99
N THR A 34 16.48 2.91 15.22
CA THR A 34 15.84 4.23 15.25
C THR A 34 14.67 4.35 14.27
N ALA A 35 14.59 3.47 13.27
CA ALA A 35 13.48 3.41 12.33
C ALA A 35 13.36 2.00 11.77
N PHE A 36 12.18 1.67 11.25
CA PHE A 36 11.92 0.38 10.62
C PHE A 36 11.12 0.62 9.34
N PHE A 37 11.60 0.07 8.22
CA PHE A 37 11.00 0.26 6.90
C PHE A 37 10.61 -1.07 6.28
N MET A 38 9.52 -1.06 5.52
CA MET A 38 9.11 -2.16 4.66
C MET A 38 9.01 -1.64 3.23
N THR A 39 9.32 -2.48 2.27
CA THR A 39 9.42 -2.07 0.86
C THR A 39 8.83 -3.15 -0.05
N GLY A 40 8.43 -2.75 -1.23
CA GLY A 40 8.00 -3.70 -2.24
C GLY A 40 6.92 -3.18 -3.18
N LYS A 41 6.26 -4.12 -3.83
CA LYS A 41 5.16 -3.84 -4.73
C LYS A 41 3.89 -3.60 -3.92
N LEU A 42 3.28 -2.44 -4.11
CA LEU A 42 2.04 -2.06 -3.43
C LEU A 42 0.80 -2.40 -4.23
N GLN A 43 0.90 -2.40 -5.57
CA GLN A 43 -0.20 -2.73 -6.47
C GLN A 43 0.33 -2.99 -7.88
N GLU A 44 -0.51 -3.53 -8.78
CA GLU A 44 -0.12 -3.77 -10.16
C GLU A 44 -1.29 -3.45 -11.10
N ALA A 45 -0.98 -2.71 -12.17
CA ALA A 45 -1.95 -2.32 -13.19
C ALA A 45 -2.06 -3.38 -14.29
N ASN A 46 -3.16 -3.35 -15.05
CA ASN A 46 -3.37 -4.20 -16.22
C ASN A 46 -3.17 -5.69 -15.94
N CYS A 47 -3.49 -6.10 -14.73
CA CYS A 47 -3.29 -7.46 -14.27
C CYS A 47 -4.45 -7.84 -13.36
N ARG A 48 -4.99 -9.04 -13.56
CA ARG A 48 -6.07 -9.55 -12.72
C ARG A 48 -5.52 -9.90 -11.34
N ASN A 49 -6.05 -9.27 -10.29
CA ASN A 49 -5.59 -9.52 -8.93
C ASN A 49 -6.33 -10.70 -8.26
N GLY A 50 -6.00 -10.98 -7.01
CA GLY A 50 -6.60 -12.09 -6.26
C GLY A 50 -8.11 -12.00 -6.08
N ASN A 51 -8.69 -10.82 -6.22
CA ASN A 51 -10.13 -10.59 -6.14
C ASN A 51 -10.81 -10.62 -7.53
N GLY A 52 -10.05 -10.91 -8.58
CA GLY A 52 -10.56 -10.93 -9.95
C GLY A 52 -10.73 -9.56 -10.57
N ARG A 53 -10.21 -8.50 -9.93
CA ARG A 53 -10.30 -7.13 -10.44
C ARG A 53 -9.04 -6.74 -11.20
N GLU A 54 -9.24 -5.91 -12.21
CA GLU A 54 -8.14 -5.34 -12.97
C GLU A 54 -8.23 -3.80 -12.90
N TYR A 55 -7.11 -3.16 -12.61
CA TYR A 55 -6.99 -1.70 -12.55
C TYR A 55 -6.28 -1.22 -13.80
N PRO A 56 -6.95 -0.42 -14.66
CA PRO A 56 -6.27 0.16 -15.82
C PRO A 56 -5.10 1.04 -15.40
N ILE A 57 -4.01 0.99 -16.16
CA ILE A 57 -2.78 1.69 -15.81
C ILE A 57 -2.94 3.21 -15.73
N ASP A 58 -3.72 3.81 -16.62
CA ASP A 58 -3.98 5.25 -16.61
C ASP A 58 -4.70 5.70 -15.34
N ILE A 59 -5.60 4.89 -14.82
CA ILE A 59 -6.31 5.14 -13.57
C ILE A 59 -5.34 5.06 -12.40
N LEU A 60 -4.51 4.01 -12.34
CA LEU A 60 -3.51 3.89 -11.28
C LEU A 60 -2.47 5.00 -11.32
N GLU A 61 -1.95 5.34 -12.49
CA GLU A 61 -1.00 6.44 -12.63
C GLU A 61 -1.58 7.76 -12.13
N ARG A 62 -2.83 8.04 -12.46
CA ARG A 62 -3.52 9.24 -11.99
C ARG A 62 -3.65 9.23 -10.46
N GLU A 63 -4.08 8.10 -9.88
CA GLU A 63 -4.31 8.02 -8.45
C GLU A 63 -3.01 8.01 -7.64
N ILE A 64 -1.96 7.38 -8.16
CA ILE A 64 -0.64 7.44 -7.54
C ILE A 64 -0.12 8.88 -7.52
N LYS A 65 -0.30 9.61 -8.62
CA LYS A 65 0.09 11.02 -8.68
C LYS A 65 -0.68 11.88 -7.68
N ASN A 66 -1.98 11.63 -7.53
CA ASN A 66 -2.79 12.32 -6.52
C ASN A 66 -2.35 11.93 -5.10
N TYR A 67 -2.02 10.67 -4.88
CA TYR A 67 -1.60 10.16 -3.58
C TYR A 67 -0.23 10.69 -3.16
N GLU A 68 0.67 10.98 -4.11
CA GLU A 68 1.98 11.55 -3.84
C GLU A 68 1.91 12.83 -3.02
N LYS A 69 0.84 13.61 -3.19
CA LYS A 69 0.63 14.80 -2.38
C LYS A 69 0.55 14.46 -0.90
N LEU A 70 -0.19 13.41 -0.54
CA LEU A 70 -0.30 12.94 0.84
C LEU A 70 1.06 12.44 1.36
N VAL A 71 1.83 11.78 0.49
CA VAL A 71 3.17 11.30 0.84
C VAL A 71 4.09 12.48 1.16
N ARG A 72 4.11 13.50 0.31
CA ARG A 72 4.92 14.70 0.53
C ARG A 72 4.53 15.46 1.79
N GLU A 73 3.25 15.46 2.12
CA GLU A 73 2.72 16.17 3.30
C GLU A 73 2.80 15.31 4.57
N LYS A 74 3.35 14.11 4.50
CA LYS A 74 3.42 13.14 5.60
C LYS A 74 2.04 12.79 6.18
N ARG A 75 1.06 12.64 5.30
CA ARG A 75 -0.33 12.33 5.65
C ARG A 75 -0.79 10.98 5.09
N ALA A 76 0.09 10.25 4.43
CA ALA A 76 -0.20 8.96 3.80
C ALA A 76 -0.13 7.83 4.84
N LEU A 77 -1.02 7.87 5.82
CA LEU A 77 -1.08 6.90 6.91
C LEU A 77 -1.74 5.60 6.47
N GLY A 78 -1.25 4.49 7.02
CA GLY A 78 -1.85 3.17 6.83
C GLY A 78 -2.18 2.54 8.17
N GLU A 79 -3.10 1.59 8.13
CA GLU A 79 -3.62 0.92 9.32
C GLU A 79 -3.15 -0.52 9.39
N LEU A 80 -3.01 -1.03 10.61
CA LEU A 80 -2.84 -2.46 10.85
C LEU A 80 -4.16 -3.17 10.54
N ASP A 81 -4.09 -4.41 10.06
CA ASP A 81 -5.25 -5.16 9.58
C ASP A 81 -5.80 -4.63 8.25
N HIS A 82 -7.01 -5.05 7.93
CA HIS A 82 -7.68 -4.75 6.68
C HIS A 82 -9.10 -4.22 6.94
N PRO A 83 -9.22 -3.00 7.53
CA PRO A 83 -10.52 -2.50 7.96
C PRO A 83 -11.50 -2.29 6.80
N GLU A 84 -12.78 -2.47 7.09
CA GLU A 84 -13.86 -2.29 6.12
C GLU A 84 -14.40 -0.86 6.15
N SER A 85 -13.51 0.12 6.21
CA SER A 85 -13.89 1.53 6.28
C SER A 85 -13.15 2.34 5.22
N SER A 86 -13.81 3.34 4.68
CA SER A 86 -13.18 4.32 3.79
C SER A 86 -12.50 5.45 4.56
N VAL A 87 -12.60 5.45 5.88
CA VAL A 87 -12.00 6.47 6.75
C VAL A 87 -10.89 5.83 7.59
N ILE A 88 -9.74 6.50 7.69
CA ILE A 88 -8.62 6.03 8.48
C ILE A 88 -8.90 6.26 9.97
N ASN A 89 -8.76 5.18 10.75
CA ASN A 89 -8.83 5.25 12.20
C ASN A 89 -7.41 5.40 12.77
N LEU A 90 -7.14 6.55 13.37
CA LEU A 90 -5.81 6.87 13.88
C LEU A 90 -5.34 5.91 14.97
N GLN A 91 -6.24 5.27 15.70
CA GLN A 91 -5.87 4.28 16.71
C GLN A 91 -5.22 3.04 16.09
N ASN A 92 -5.53 2.73 14.83
CA ASN A 92 -4.99 1.59 14.13
C ASN A 92 -3.79 1.93 13.25
N CYS A 93 -3.37 3.19 13.21
CA CYS A 93 -2.25 3.59 12.35
C CYS A 93 -0.97 2.90 12.77
N SER A 94 -0.37 2.20 11.82
CA SER A 94 0.85 1.41 12.03
C SER A 94 2.02 1.88 11.19
N HIS A 95 1.75 2.57 10.09
CA HIS A 95 2.79 2.95 9.15
C HIS A 95 2.44 4.20 8.36
N LEU A 96 3.47 4.77 7.74
CA LEU A 96 3.38 5.95 6.88
C LEU A 96 4.04 5.60 5.56
N VAL A 97 3.36 5.85 4.45
CA VAL A 97 3.97 5.71 3.13
C VAL A 97 4.93 6.88 2.94
N THR A 98 6.23 6.57 2.81
CA THR A 98 7.27 7.59 2.68
C THR A 98 7.69 7.79 1.24
N ASP A 99 7.43 6.83 0.36
CA ASP A 99 7.73 6.93 -1.06
C ASP A 99 6.81 6.03 -1.85
N ILE A 100 6.39 6.48 -3.03
CA ILE A 100 5.53 5.72 -3.94
C ILE A 100 5.83 6.15 -5.38
N TRP A 101 5.98 5.16 -6.27
CA TRP A 101 6.28 5.43 -7.68
C TRP A 101 5.78 4.32 -8.57
N MET A 102 5.67 4.62 -9.87
CA MET A 102 5.35 3.60 -10.87
C MET A 102 6.64 3.02 -11.43
N GLU A 103 6.67 1.71 -11.59
CA GLU A 103 7.74 0.98 -12.25
C GLU A 103 7.11 0.07 -13.30
N GLY A 104 6.99 0.58 -14.52
CA GLY A 104 6.16 -0.05 -15.55
C GLY A 104 4.71 -0.08 -15.10
N LYS A 105 4.11 -1.26 -15.02
CA LYS A 105 2.74 -1.44 -14.53
C LYS A 105 2.66 -1.69 -13.02
N LYS A 106 3.80 -1.73 -12.34
CA LYS A 106 3.84 -1.97 -10.90
C LYS A 106 3.86 -0.66 -10.14
N VAL A 107 3.10 -0.60 -9.06
CA VAL A 107 3.20 0.48 -8.07
C VAL A 107 4.16 0.00 -7.00
N MET A 108 5.30 0.65 -6.89
CA MET A 108 6.32 0.34 -5.88
C MET A 108 6.26 1.36 -4.76
N GLY A 109 6.67 0.96 -3.59
CA GLY A 109 6.64 1.89 -2.47
C GLY A 109 7.49 1.48 -1.30
N LYS A 110 7.61 2.43 -0.39
CA LYS A 110 8.34 2.30 0.85
C LYS A 110 7.45 2.82 1.98
N ILE A 111 7.37 2.06 3.05
CA ILE A 111 6.64 2.48 4.24
C ILE A 111 7.56 2.51 5.44
N GLU A 112 7.36 3.49 6.29
CA GLU A 112 8.00 3.54 7.60
C GLU A 112 7.01 3.01 8.64
N VAL A 113 7.41 1.99 9.38
CA VAL A 113 6.60 1.43 10.46
C VAL A 113 6.74 2.37 11.66
N LEU A 114 5.63 2.96 12.07
CA LEU A 114 5.64 3.99 13.12
C LEU A 114 5.68 3.36 14.52
N PRO A 115 6.25 4.05 15.51
CA PRO A 115 6.29 3.55 16.90
C PRO A 115 4.95 3.73 17.64
N THR A 116 3.84 3.55 16.94
CA THR A 116 2.51 3.49 17.54
C THR A 116 2.27 2.10 18.12
N PRO A 117 1.26 1.90 18.97
CA PRO A 117 0.95 0.54 19.45
C PRO A 117 0.73 -0.45 18.30
N SER A 118 -0.02 -0.06 17.26
CA SER A 118 -0.24 -0.92 16.09
C SER A 118 1.02 -1.12 15.26
N GLY A 119 1.88 -0.10 15.14
CA GLY A 119 3.17 -0.21 14.46
C GLY A 119 4.13 -1.14 15.18
N ARG A 120 4.14 -1.13 16.49
CA ARG A 120 4.97 -2.06 17.28
C ARG A 120 4.54 -3.50 17.09
N ILE A 121 3.24 -3.76 16.97
CA ILE A 121 2.71 -5.09 16.66
C ILE A 121 3.24 -5.53 15.29
N LEU A 122 3.12 -4.67 14.28
CA LEU A 122 3.58 -4.96 12.93
C LEU A 122 5.09 -5.26 12.90
N GLU A 123 5.89 -4.40 13.51
CA GLU A 123 7.35 -4.57 13.60
C GLU A 123 7.72 -5.90 14.25
N THR A 124 7.07 -6.24 15.37
CA THR A 124 7.31 -7.48 16.10
C THR A 124 6.99 -8.69 15.21
N LEU A 125 5.87 -8.66 14.51
CA LEU A 125 5.47 -9.76 13.63
C LEU A 125 6.48 -9.95 12.49
N VAL A 126 6.88 -8.87 11.84
CA VAL A 126 7.84 -8.93 10.73
C VAL A 126 9.20 -9.44 11.21
N LYS A 127 9.69 -8.94 12.33
CA LYS A 127 10.97 -9.38 12.91
C LYS A 127 10.93 -10.83 13.38
N SER A 128 9.75 -11.33 13.70
CA SER A 128 9.55 -12.73 14.09
C SER A 128 9.38 -13.68 12.91
N GLY A 129 9.46 -13.16 11.69
CA GLY A 129 9.34 -13.97 10.48
C GLY A 129 7.90 -14.24 10.04
N VAL A 130 6.91 -13.55 10.62
CA VAL A 130 5.52 -13.69 10.20
C VAL A 130 5.33 -12.96 8.86
N PRO A 131 4.83 -13.63 7.81
CA PRO A 131 4.60 -12.96 6.53
C PRO A 131 3.51 -11.90 6.66
N CYS A 132 3.82 -10.69 6.23
CA CYS A 132 2.88 -9.60 6.20
C CYS A 132 2.84 -9.01 4.80
N GLY A 133 1.64 -8.79 4.28
CA GLY A 133 1.43 -8.11 3.01
C GLY A 133 0.93 -6.70 3.20
N ILE A 134 0.63 -6.05 2.09
CA ILE A 134 0.04 -4.72 2.08
C ILE A 134 -1.28 -4.75 1.32
N SER A 135 -2.19 -3.88 1.72
CA SER A 135 -3.51 -3.81 1.14
C SER A 135 -3.85 -2.38 0.79
N SER A 136 -4.36 -2.16 -0.41
CA SER A 136 -4.89 -0.87 -0.78
C SER A 136 -6.39 -0.79 -0.49
N ARG A 137 -6.87 0.40 -0.16
CA ARG A 137 -8.29 0.70 -0.04
C ARG A 137 -8.63 1.91 -0.89
N GLY A 138 -9.73 1.83 -1.61
CA GLY A 138 -10.21 2.93 -2.41
C GLY A 138 -11.71 2.81 -2.65
N MET A 139 -12.28 3.86 -3.17
CA MET A 139 -13.70 3.91 -3.55
C MET A 139 -13.81 4.01 -5.06
N GLY A 140 -14.65 3.19 -5.64
CA GLY A 140 -14.88 3.23 -7.08
C GLY A 140 -15.96 2.26 -7.51
N SER A 141 -16.38 2.37 -8.76
CA SER A 141 -17.28 1.41 -9.36
C SER A 141 -16.52 0.43 -10.25
N VAL A 142 -17.15 -0.69 -10.55
CA VAL A 142 -16.56 -1.73 -11.38
C VAL A 142 -17.57 -2.14 -12.44
N ARG A 143 -17.08 -2.71 -13.55
CA ARG A 143 -17.90 -3.31 -14.60
C ARG A 143 -17.33 -4.64 -15.02
N GLU A 144 -18.19 -5.54 -15.45
CA GLU A 144 -17.75 -6.82 -16.02
C GLU A 144 -17.47 -6.63 -17.52
N GLN A 145 -16.32 -7.13 -17.96
CA GLN A 145 -15.94 -7.12 -19.37
C GLN A 145 -15.15 -8.38 -19.68
N ASN A 146 -15.69 -9.25 -20.54
CA ASN A 146 -15.03 -10.49 -20.96
C ASN A 146 -14.58 -11.36 -19.78
N GLY A 147 -15.41 -11.46 -18.73
CA GLY A 147 -15.11 -12.26 -17.55
C GLY A 147 -14.15 -11.61 -16.56
N ILE A 148 -13.75 -10.36 -16.81
CA ILE A 148 -12.86 -9.60 -15.92
C ILE A 148 -13.66 -8.47 -15.27
N THR A 149 -13.48 -8.28 -13.98
CA THR A 149 -14.05 -7.14 -13.24
C THR A 149 -13.10 -5.96 -13.38
N LEU A 150 -13.50 -4.97 -14.16
CA LEU A 150 -12.68 -3.81 -14.49
C LEU A 150 -13.03 -2.63 -13.60
N VAL A 151 -12.02 -2.03 -12.97
CA VAL A 151 -12.20 -0.83 -12.14
C VAL A 151 -12.38 0.38 -13.04
N GLU A 152 -13.38 1.21 -12.73
CA GLU A 152 -13.75 2.35 -13.55
C GLU A 152 -12.98 3.62 -13.17
N ASP A 153 -13.11 4.66 -14.01
CA ASP A 153 -12.33 5.89 -13.85
C ASP A 153 -12.77 6.78 -12.67
N ASP A 154 -13.84 6.43 -11.99
CA ASP A 154 -14.26 7.11 -10.77
C ASP A 154 -13.49 6.64 -9.53
N PHE A 155 -12.54 5.73 -9.70
CA PHE A 155 -11.74 5.20 -8.60
C PHE A 155 -10.90 6.28 -7.90
N GLN A 156 -10.94 6.25 -6.57
CA GLN A 156 -10.12 7.11 -5.71
C GLN A 156 -9.38 6.24 -4.71
N LEU A 157 -8.05 6.30 -4.73
CA LEU A 157 -7.21 5.61 -3.76
C LEU A 157 -7.26 6.37 -2.43
N ILE A 158 -7.54 5.65 -1.35
CA ILE A 158 -7.63 6.22 0.02
C ILE A 158 -6.36 5.93 0.80
N CYS A 159 -5.89 4.69 0.81
CA CYS A 159 -4.68 4.30 1.53
C CYS A 159 -4.14 2.93 1.10
#